data_fa682326cb584926f7675be71416bd19
#
_entry.id   fa682326cb584926f7675be71416bd19
#
_cell.length_a   1.000
_cell.length_b   1.000
_cell.length_c   1.000
_cell.angle_alpha   90.00
_cell.angle_beta   90.00
_cell.angle_gamma   90.00
#
_symmetry.space_group_name_H-M   'P 1'
#
loop_
_entity.id
_entity.type
_entity.pdbx_description
1 polymer ?
#
loop_
_entity_poly.entity_id
_entity_poly.type
_entity_poly.pdbx_seq_one_letter_code
_entity_poly.pdbx_strand_id
1 'polypeptide(L)'
;MDAFLQAAIEEARIGLAEGGIPIGSVLVLAGKIIGRGHNQRVQRGSVIHHAEMNCLENARRLKASVYQRCILYSTLSPCPMCSGAILLYKIPRLVTGENKNFQGPEEYVRSQGVKVEVLQDPACIQLMRDFIKARSELWNEDIGE
;
A
#
# COMPACT_ATOMS: atom_id res chain seq x y z
N MET A 1 -2.74 15.72 -10.61
CA MET A 1 -2.23 14.43 -10.08
C MET A 1 -1.93 14.57 -8.60
N ASP A 2 -2.39 13.65 -7.81
CA ASP A 2 -2.14 13.64 -6.37
C ASP A 2 -0.65 13.39 -6.09
N ALA A 3 0.00 14.37 -5.45
CA ALA A 3 1.45 14.30 -5.19
C ALA A 3 1.81 13.15 -4.24
N PHE A 4 0.93 12.78 -3.34
CA PHE A 4 1.18 11.67 -2.41
C PHE A 4 1.05 10.32 -3.12
N LEU A 5 0.11 10.20 -4.04
CA LEU A 5 0.05 9.00 -4.87
C LEU A 5 1.30 8.90 -5.76
N GLN A 6 1.80 10.02 -6.29
CA GLN A 6 3.05 10.03 -7.05
C GLN A 6 4.21 9.50 -6.21
N ALA A 7 4.30 9.92 -4.95
CA ALA A 7 5.35 9.42 -4.05
C ALA A 7 5.22 7.91 -3.83
N ALA A 8 4.00 7.41 -3.68
CA ALA A 8 3.75 5.97 -3.57
C ALA A 8 4.16 5.23 -4.84
N ILE A 9 3.87 5.80 -6.01
CA ILE A 9 4.28 5.23 -7.31
C ILE A 9 5.81 5.20 -7.42
N GLU A 10 6.50 6.24 -6.97
CA GLU A 10 7.97 6.26 -6.93
C GLU A 10 8.51 5.09 -6.09
N GLU A 11 7.91 4.86 -4.92
CA GLU A 11 8.28 3.71 -4.09
C GLU A 11 8.05 2.39 -4.80
N ALA A 12 6.93 2.26 -5.51
CA ALA A 12 6.64 1.05 -6.29
C ALA A 12 7.71 0.81 -7.36
N ARG A 13 8.15 1.87 -8.05
CA ARG A 13 9.18 1.78 -9.07
C ARG A 13 10.55 1.42 -8.49
N ILE A 14 10.88 1.96 -7.33
CA ILE A 14 12.10 1.58 -6.60
C ILE A 14 12.08 0.08 -6.31
N GLY A 15 10.99 -0.42 -5.78
CA GLY A 15 10.83 -1.85 -5.49
C GLY A 15 10.98 -2.73 -6.71
N LEU A 16 10.39 -2.30 -7.84
CA LEU A 16 10.51 -3.03 -9.10
C LEU A 16 11.96 -3.08 -9.58
N ALA A 17 12.67 -1.96 -9.49
CA ALA A 17 14.08 -1.88 -9.88
C ALA A 17 14.96 -2.77 -9.00
N GLU A 18 14.56 -3.03 -7.76
CA GLU A 18 15.26 -3.93 -6.84
C GLU A 18 14.92 -5.41 -7.08
N GLY A 19 14.06 -5.71 -8.02
CA GLY A 19 13.62 -7.08 -8.31
C GLY A 19 12.38 -7.52 -7.52
N GLY A 20 11.72 -6.60 -6.84
CA GLY A 20 10.54 -6.89 -6.03
C GLY A 20 9.23 -6.53 -6.72
N ILE A 21 8.15 -6.66 -5.97
CA ILE A 21 6.79 -6.42 -6.43
C ILE A 21 6.53 -4.91 -6.43
N PRO A 22 6.02 -4.32 -7.54
CA PRO A 22 5.88 -2.86 -7.67
C PRO A 22 4.65 -2.31 -6.95
N ILE A 23 4.69 -2.33 -5.64
CA ILE A 23 3.67 -1.72 -4.78
C ILE A 23 4.37 -0.76 -3.83
N GLY A 24 3.85 0.46 -3.74
CA GLY A 24 4.39 1.50 -2.87
C GLY A 24 3.32 2.11 -1.98
N SER A 25 3.76 2.68 -0.88
CA SER A 25 2.85 3.27 0.11
C SER A 25 3.50 4.47 0.80
N VAL A 26 2.69 5.47 1.13
CA VAL A 26 3.13 6.60 1.95
C VAL A 26 2.09 6.90 3.03
N LEU A 27 2.55 7.32 4.20
CA LEU A 27 1.70 7.74 5.31
C LEU A 27 1.81 9.26 5.42
N VAL A 28 0.66 9.93 5.43
CA VAL A 28 0.58 11.40 5.37
C VAL A 28 -0.07 11.93 6.65
N LEU A 29 0.57 12.92 7.27
CA LEU A 29 0.05 13.64 8.42
C LEU A 29 0.11 15.13 8.14
N ALA A 30 -1.05 15.81 8.21
CA ALA A 30 -1.14 17.26 8.03
C ALA A 30 -0.40 17.75 6.76
N GLY A 31 -0.59 17.04 5.65
CA GLY A 31 -0.01 17.42 4.35
C GLY A 31 1.46 17.06 4.19
N LYS A 32 2.04 16.27 5.10
CA LYS A 32 3.45 15.86 5.02
C LYS A 32 3.58 14.35 5.06
N ILE A 33 4.48 13.82 4.25
CA ILE A 33 4.82 12.40 4.29
C ILE A 33 5.66 12.14 5.54
N ILE A 34 5.19 11.25 6.42
CA ILE A 34 5.90 10.87 7.64
C ILE A 34 6.41 9.43 7.61
N GLY A 35 6.04 8.69 6.58
CA GLY A 35 6.57 7.35 6.34
C GLY A 35 6.35 6.99 4.89
N ARG A 36 7.28 6.21 4.33
CA ARG A 36 7.16 5.70 2.98
C ARG A 36 7.84 4.35 2.87
N GLY A 37 7.34 3.52 1.98
CA GLY A 37 7.89 2.20 1.79
C GLY A 37 7.36 1.53 0.54
N HIS A 38 7.91 0.37 0.26
CA HIS A 38 7.51 -0.45 -0.87
C HIS A 38 7.59 -1.92 -0.48
N ASN A 39 6.96 -2.77 -1.27
CA ASN A 39 6.96 -4.21 -1.01
C ASN A 39 8.41 -4.73 -1.05
N GLN A 40 8.82 -5.41 0.02
CA GLN A 40 10.18 -5.96 0.17
C GLN A 40 10.17 -7.45 0.50
N ARG A 41 9.08 -8.15 0.17
CA ARG A 41 9.03 -9.59 0.42
C ARG A 41 10.17 -10.32 -0.29
N VAL A 42 10.40 -9.99 -1.55
CA VAL A 42 11.47 -10.60 -2.35
C VAL A 42 12.84 -10.17 -1.84
N GLN A 43 13.05 -8.87 -1.67
CA GLN A 43 14.34 -8.31 -1.29
C GLN A 43 14.83 -8.82 0.06
N ARG A 44 13.92 -8.98 1.04
CA ARG A 44 14.27 -9.39 2.40
C ARG A 44 13.97 -10.86 2.71
N GLY A 45 13.40 -11.60 1.77
CA GLY A 45 12.90 -12.94 2.07
C GLY A 45 11.85 -12.91 3.17
N SER A 46 10.99 -11.90 3.17
CA SER A 46 9.99 -11.67 4.22
C SER A 46 8.61 -12.14 3.80
N VAL A 47 7.83 -12.64 4.75
CA VAL A 47 6.44 -13.02 4.51
C VAL A 47 5.48 -11.85 4.70
N ILE A 48 5.87 -10.82 5.48
CA ILE A 48 4.95 -9.75 5.88
C ILE A 48 5.29 -8.37 5.32
N HIS A 49 6.42 -8.20 4.66
CA HIS A 49 6.88 -6.87 4.23
C HIS A 49 6.17 -6.39 2.96
N HIS A 50 4.85 -6.29 3.03
CA HIS A 50 4.06 -5.55 2.05
C HIS A 50 4.41 -4.05 2.11
N ALA A 51 4.05 -3.29 1.08
CA ALA A 51 4.38 -1.87 1.00
C ALA A 51 3.81 -1.09 2.20
N GLU A 52 2.57 -1.36 2.56
CA GLU A 52 1.91 -0.68 3.66
C GLU A 52 2.58 -0.99 5.00
N MET A 53 2.97 -2.26 5.22
CA MET A 53 3.67 -2.67 6.43
C MET A 53 5.05 -2.02 6.51
N ASN A 54 5.78 -1.99 5.39
CA ASN A 54 7.08 -1.32 5.30
C ASN A 54 6.94 0.19 5.56
N CYS A 55 5.91 0.81 4.99
CA CYS A 55 5.60 2.22 5.21
C CYS A 55 5.38 2.53 6.69
N LEU A 56 4.55 1.75 7.37
CA LEU A 56 4.25 1.94 8.78
C LEU A 56 5.49 1.72 9.64
N GLU A 57 6.31 0.73 9.33
CA GLU A 57 7.56 0.49 10.03
C GLU A 57 8.52 1.68 9.89
N ASN A 58 8.62 2.24 8.69
CA ASN A 58 9.48 3.40 8.43
C ASN A 58 8.96 4.68 9.08
N ALA A 59 7.65 4.81 9.29
CA ALA A 59 7.07 5.93 10.02
C ALA A 59 7.41 5.88 11.52
N ARG A 60 7.87 4.73 12.00
CA ARG A 60 8.24 4.47 13.38
C ARG A 60 7.03 4.32 14.30
N ARG A 61 7.32 4.12 15.58
CA ARG A 61 6.31 3.90 16.62
C ARG A 61 5.73 5.25 17.05
N LEU A 62 4.53 5.53 16.61
CA LEU A 62 3.83 6.78 16.87
C LEU A 62 2.72 6.54 17.90
N LYS A 63 2.24 7.62 18.52
CA LYS A 63 1.08 7.55 19.42
C LYS A 63 -0.19 7.24 18.59
N ALA A 64 -1.15 6.57 19.24
CA ALA A 64 -2.43 6.27 18.62
C ALA A 64 -3.12 7.53 18.05
N SER A 65 -3.04 8.65 18.78
CA SER A 65 -3.63 9.92 18.34
C SER A 65 -3.03 10.44 17.03
N VAL A 66 -1.79 10.07 16.71
CA VAL A 66 -1.15 10.49 15.45
C VAL A 66 -1.70 9.66 14.30
N TYR A 67 -1.74 8.32 14.43
CA TYR A 67 -2.31 7.47 13.38
C TYR A 67 -3.75 7.84 13.04
N GLN A 68 -4.53 8.25 14.05
CA GLN A 68 -5.93 8.63 13.88
C GLN A 68 -6.13 9.93 13.11
N ARG A 69 -5.05 10.61 12.74
CA ARG A 69 -5.06 11.83 11.90
C ARG A 69 -4.36 11.62 10.58
N CYS A 70 -3.92 10.41 10.29
CA CYS A 70 -3.16 10.11 9.08
C CYS A 70 -4.06 9.71 7.92
N ILE A 71 -3.46 9.78 6.71
CA ILE A 71 -4.01 9.22 5.49
C ILE A 71 -2.96 8.23 4.98
N LEU A 72 -3.39 7.00 4.71
CA LEU A 72 -2.49 6.01 4.09
C LEU A 72 -2.77 5.94 2.60
N TYR A 73 -1.71 6.08 1.81
CA TYR A 73 -1.75 5.88 0.36
C TYR A 73 -1.10 4.54 0.04
N SER A 74 -1.70 3.80 -0.88
CA SER A 74 -1.12 2.59 -1.43
C SER A 74 -1.42 2.51 -2.92
N THR A 75 -0.46 2.05 -3.72
CA THR A 75 -0.67 1.96 -5.17
C THR A 75 -1.63 0.86 -5.56
N LEU A 76 -1.84 -0.12 -4.70
CA LEU A 76 -2.77 -1.23 -4.92
C LEU A 76 -3.68 -1.40 -3.69
N SER A 77 -4.89 -1.84 -3.92
CA SER A 77 -5.86 -2.12 -2.84
C SER A 77 -5.23 -3.02 -1.77
N PRO A 78 -5.23 -2.61 -0.48
CA PRO A 78 -4.58 -3.37 0.58
C PRO A 78 -5.20 -4.76 0.81
N CYS A 79 -4.33 -5.74 1.00
CA CYS A 79 -4.73 -7.11 1.35
C CYS A 79 -5.33 -7.17 2.77
N PRO A 80 -5.87 -8.34 3.21
CA PRO A 80 -6.41 -8.47 4.55
C PRO A 80 -5.43 -8.12 5.68
N MET A 81 -4.15 -8.46 5.54
CA MET A 81 -3.14 -8.14 6.55
C MET A 81 -2.95 -6.62 6.68
N CYS A 82 -2.78 -5.93 5.56
CA CYS A 82 -2.57 -4.47 5.57
C CYS A 82 -3.85 -3.73 5.96
N SER A 83 -5.01 -4.23 5.54
CA SER A 83 -6.31 -3.71 5.97
C SER A 83 -6.48 -3.84 7.48
N GLY A 84 -6.03 -4.97 8.06
CA GLY A 84 -6.02 -5.16 9.51
C GLY A 84 -5.17 -4.12 10.23
N ALA A 85 -4.01 -3.78 9.69
CA ALA A 85 -3.16 -2.74 10.27
C ALA A 85 -3.84 -1.37 10.24
N ILE A 86 -4.51 -1.02 9.14
CA ILE A 86 -5.28 0.22 9.02
C ILE A 86 -6.34 0.29 10.11
N LEU A 87 -7.07 -0.81 10.32
CA LEU A 87 -8.14 -0.88 11.32
C LEU A 87 -7.57 -0.85 12.74
N LEU A 88 -6.48 -1.58 12.98
CA LEU A 88 -5.86 -1.64 14.31
C LEU A 88 -5.44 -0.25 14.79
N TYR A 89 -4.78 0.51 13.93
CA TYR A 89 -4.28 1.83 14.29
C TYR A 89 -5.28 2.95 14.03
N LYS A 90 -6.47 2.61 13.56
CA LYS A 90 -7.60 3.55 13.32
C LYS A 90 -7.21 4.69 12.38
N ILE A 91 -6.47 4.36 11.33
CA ILE A 91 -6.17 5.31 10.27
C ILE A 91 -7.48 5.63 9.55
N PRO A 92 -7.94 6.89 9.56
CA PRO A 92 -9.31 7.20 9.14
C PRO A 92 -9.52 7.27 7.63
N ARG A 93 -8.44 7.40 6.85
CA ARG A 93 -8.55 7.52 5.39
C ARG A 93 -7.51 6.67 4.70
N LEU A 94 -7.98 5.98 3.66
CA LEU A 94 -7.15 5.16 2.77
C LEU A 94 -7.40 5.64 1.34
N VAL A 95 -6.33 5.98 0.62
CA VAL A 95 -6.38 6.30 -0.80
C VAL A 95 -5.58 5.24 -1.53
N THR A 96 -6.23 4.49 -2.42
CA THR A 96 -5.55 3.44 -3.18
C THR A 96 -5.49 3.79 -4.65
N GLY A 97 -4.38 3.45 -5.29
CA GLY A 97 -4.15 3.74 -6.69
C GLY A 97 -5.07 2.98 -7.62
N GLU A 98 -5.35 1.70 -7.31
CA GLU A 98 -6.25 0.88 -8.13
C GLU A 98 -6.73 -0.34 -7.36
N ASN A 99 -7.82 -0.95 -7.84
CA ASN A 99 -8.33 -2.22 -7.33
C ASN A 99 -8.74 -3.17 -8.47
N LYS A 100 -8.23 -2.95 -9.68
CA LYS A 100 -8.56 -3.79 -10.85
C LYS A 100 -7.74 -5.07 -10.90
N ASN A 101 -6.45 -4.98 -10.58
CA ASN A 101 -5.58 -6.16 -10.55
C ASN A 101 -5.79 -7.00 -9.29
N PHE A 102 -6.18 -6.36 -8.20
CA PHE A 102 -6.48 -7.02 -6.93
C PHE A 102 -7.40 -6.11 -6.12
N GLN A 103 -8.41 -6.69 -5.51
CA GLN A 103 -9.28 -5.96 -4.59
C GLN A 103 -9.26 -6.64 -3.23
N GLY A 104 -8.79 -5.92 -2.21
CA GLY A 104 -8.83 -6.37 -0.83
C GLY A 104 -10.22 -6.17 -0.22
N PRO A 105 -10.36 -6.33 1.11
CA PRO A 105 -11.65 -6.25 1.79
C PRO A 105 -12.11 -4.79 1.99
N GLU A 106 -12.22 -4.03 0.90
CA GLU A 106 -12.55 -2.60 0.94
C GLU A 106 -13.89 -2.31 1.61
N GLU A 107 -14.91 -3.12 1.31
CA GLU A 107 -16.22 -2.91 1.90
C GLU A 107 -16.22 -3.16 3.41
N TYR A 108 -15.47 -4.16 3.86
CA TYR A 108 -15.31 -4.40 5.28
C TYR A 108 -14.60 -3.22 5.95
N VAL A 109 -13.53 -2.73 5.34
CA VAL A 109 -12.78 -1.56 5.86
C VAL A 109 -13.69 -0.34 5.95
N ARG A 110 -14.51 -0.09 4.92
CA ARG A 110 -15.50 0.99 4.94
C ARG A 110 -16.52 0.80 6.06
N SER A 111 -16.95 -0.43 6.28
CA SER A 111 -17.95 -0.74 7.33
C SER A 111 -17.42 -0.42 8.73
N GLN A 112 -16.10 -0.40 8.90
CA GLN A 112 -15.44 -0.08 10.16
C GLN A 112 -15.11 1.40 10.31
N GLY A 113 -15.62 2.24 9.40
CA GLY A 113 -15.52 3.70 9.52
C GLY A 113 -14.36 4.34 8.76
N VAL A 114 -13.59 3.57 7.99
CA VAL A 114 -12.49 4.11 7.18
C VAL A 114 -13.05 4.65 5.86
N LYS A 115 -12.67 5.87 5.49
CA LYS A 115 -13.00 6.42 4.19
C LYS A 115 -12.02 5.90 3.16
N VAL A 116 -12.51 5.08 2.22
CA VAL A 116 -11.69 4.46 1.18
C VAL A 116 -11.99 5.11 -0.17
N GLU A 117 -10.95 5.65 -0.80
CA GLU A 117 -11.02 6.24 -2.13
C GLU A 117 -10.13 5.44 -3.08
N VAL A 118 -10.69 5.04 -4.21
CA VAL A 118 -9.97 4.32 -5.27
C VAL A 118 -9.84 5.22 -6.48
N LEU A 119 -8.61 5.54 -6.87
CA LEU A 119 -8.36 6.53 -7.92
C LEU A 119 -8.35 5.93 -9.32
N GLN A 120 -8.18 4.61 -9.44
CA GLN A 120 -8.05 3.90 -10.72
C GLN A 120 -6.98 4.56 -11.61
N ASP A 121 -5.82 4.78 -11.01
CA ASP A 121 -4.70 5.45 -11.68
C ASP A 121 -4.08 4.55 -12.75
N PRO A 122 -3.94 5.04 -13.99
CA PRO A 122 -3.42 4.21 -15.10
C PRO A 122 -1.99 3.70 -14.85
N ALA A 123 -1.12 4.48 -14.20
CA ALA A 123 0.26 4.06 -13.94
C ALA A 123 0.28 2.92 -12.93
N CYS A 124 -0.54 3.00 -11.88
CA CYS A 124 -0.66 1.93 -10.88
C CYS A 124 -1.18 0.65 -11.51
N ILE A 125 -2.21 0.76 -12.33
CA ILE A 125 -2.81 -0.40 -13.02
C ILE A 125 -1.77 -1.06 -13.92
N GLN A 126 -1.04 -0.26 -14.70
CA GLN A 126 -0.07 -0.79 -15.66
C GLN A 126 1.11 -1.47 -14.97
N LEU A 127 1.64 -0.86 -13.91
CA LEU A 127 2.75 -1.46 -13.14
C LEU A 127 2.42 -2.88 -12.68
N MET A 128 1.24 -3.04 -12.08
CA MET A 128 0.84 -4.37 -11.58
C MET A 128 0.49 -5.33 -12.69
N ARG A 129 -0.20 -4.86 -13.72
CA ARG A 129 -0.55 -5.70 -14.86
C ARG A 129 0.69 -6.31 -15.51
N ASP A 130 1.70 -5.48 -15.76
CA ASP A 130 2.95 -5.93 -16.38
C ASP A 130 3.69 -6.90 -15.48
N PHE A 131 3.75 -6.62 -14.18
CA PHE A 131 4.44 -7.48 -13.22
C PHE A 131 3.76 -8.85 -13.10
N ILE A 132 2.44 -8.88 -12.96
CA ILE A 132 1.68 -10.14 -12.86
C ILE A 132 1.91 -11.00 -14.10
N LYS A 133 1.92 -10.37 -15.27
CA LYS A 133 2.15 -11.09 -16.54
C LYS A 133 3.56 -11.69 -16.60
N ALA A 134 4.57 -10.95 -16.11
CA ALA A 134 5.97 -11.37 -16.17
C ALA A 134 6.36 -12.32 -15.03
N ARG A 135 5.79 -12.13 -13.83
CA ARG A 135 6.21 -12.82 -12.61
C ARG A 135 4.99 -13.26 -11.79
N SER A 136 4.12 -14.05 -12.40
CA SER A 136 2.88 -14.50 -11.74
C SER A 136 3.14 -15.32 -10.47
N GLU A 137 4.23 -16.06 -10.41
CA GLU A 137 4.59 -16.87 -9.25
C GLU A 137 4.87 -16.01 -8.01
N LEU A 138 5.60 -14.90 -8.18
CA LEU A 138 5.86 -13.98 -7.08
C LEU A 138 4.60 -13.26 -6.62
N TRP A 139 3.75 -12.89 -7.58
CA TRP A 139 2.48 -12.25 -7.26
C TRP A 139 1.56 -13.20 -6.48
N ASN A 140 1.45 -14.43 -6.90
CA ASN A 140 0.60 -15.41 -6.22
C ASN A 140 1.05 -15.64 -4.79
N GLU A 141 2.36 -15.74 -4.55
CA GLU A 141 2.89 -15.82 -3.17
C GLU A 141 2.46 -14.61 -2.32
N ASP A 142 2.48 -13.43 -2.92
CA ASP A 142 2.17 -12.19 -2.21
C ASP A 142 0.74 -12.16 -1.67
N ILE A 143 -0.17 -12.81 -2.34
CA ILE A 143 -1.59 -12.88 -1.97
C ILE A 143 -2.00 -14.24 -1.40
N GLY A 144 -1.04 -15.10 -1.10
CA GLY A 144 -1.31 -16.40 -0.47
C GLY A 144 -1.87 -17.46 -1.42
N GLU A 145 -1.55 -17.39 -2.70
CA GLU A 145 -2.02 -18.35 -3.72
C GLU A 145 -0.90 -19.14 -4.37
#